data_766f9cf4b8bf2d0daa73ac7eac06213b
#
_entry.id   766f9cf4b8bf2d0daa73ac7eac06213b
#
_cell.length_a   1.000
_cell.length_b   1.000
_cell.length_c   1.000
_cell.angle_alpha   90.00
_cell.angle_beta   90.00
_cell.angle_gamma   90.00
#
_symmetry.space_group_name_H-M   'P 1'
#
loop_
_entity.id
_entity.type
_entity.pdbx_description
1 polymer ?
#
loop_
_entity_poly.entity_id
_entity_poly.type
_entity_poly.pdbx_seq_one_letter_code
_entity_poly.pdbx_strand_id
1 'polypeptide(L)'
;DTTIAALIEKFDGHLPVRHDISLDDVQAIKFTGGSSGQPKGCMQTYRVWNTCITSMVLEFGFGQDDRNLLAAPMTHGTNTLIMPTFAVGGTQVFMGPPKPESIIDAIERDRVTSVFLPPTVIYMMMDQPGIDARDFSSLRHLIVGGAAIRKDEVPRAMKIFNNALETCFGQTEAPQIAICMRATDWQNPENWASTGRATRNTRVE
;
A
#
# COMPACT_ATOMS: atom_id res chain seq x y z
N ASP A 1 25.84 -8.15 -20.78
CA ASP A 1 24.70 -8.16 -19.86
C ASP A 1 25.22 -8.13 -18.42
N THR A 2 24.87 -7.09 -17.67
CA THR A 2 25.28 -6.93 -16.29
C THR A 2 24.17 -7.44 -15.37
N THR A 3 24.42 -8.48 -14.60
CA THR A 3 23.47 -9.00 -13.59
C THR A 3 23.62 -8.23 -12.28
N ILE A 4 22.57 -8.26 -11.43
CA ILE A 4 22.62 -7.68 -10.07
C ILE A 4 23.75 -8.33 -9.27
N ALA A 5 23.96 -9.65 -9.37
CA ALA A 5 25.05 -10.35 -8.70
C ALA A 5 26.42 -9.82 -9.09
N ALA A 6 26.64 -9.62 -10.40
CA ALA A 6 27.90 -9.05 -10.89
C ALA A 6 28.12 -7.59 -10.45
N LEU A 7 27.05 -6.81 -10.30
CA LEU A 7 27.15 -5.46 -9.73
C LEU A 7 27.49 -5.48 -8.24
N ILE A 8 26.85 -6.36 -7.48
CA ILE A 8 27.16 -6.54 -6.04
C ILE A 8 28.63 -6.91 -5.89
N GLU A 9 29.11 -7.92 -6.63
CA GLU A 9 30.52 -8.34 -6.58
C GLU A 9 31.48 -7.22 -6.96
N LYS A 10 31.16 -6.46 -8.03
CA LYS A 10 31.98 -5.36 -8.52
C LYS A 10 32.11 -4.22 -7.51
N PHE A 11 31.07 -3.93 -6.75
CA PHE A 11 30.99 -2.80 -5.83
C PHE A 11 31.02 -3.22 -4.36
N ASP A 12 31.35 -4.49 -4.07
CA ASP A 12 31.47 -4.97 -2.70
C ASP A 12 32.54 -4.16 -1.93
N GLY A 13 32.17 -3.73 -0.73
CA GLY A 13 33.03 -2.87 0.10
C GLY A 13 33.14 -1.41 -0.35
N HIS A 14 32.53 -1.01 -1.47
CA HIS A 14 32.49 0.39 -1.87
C HIS A 14 31.43 1.15 -1.07
N LEU A 15 31.80 2.30 -0.51
CA LEU A 15 30.83 3.20 0.10
C LEU A 15 30.01 3.90 -0.99
N PRO A 16 28.70 4.06 -0.80
CA PRO A 16 27.88 4.79 -1.73
C PRO A 16 28.33 6.26 -1.82
N VAL A 17 28.36 6.78 -3.03
CA VAL A 17 28.63 8.20 -3.26
C VAL A 17 27.47 8.99 -2.69
N ARG A 18 27.74 9.91 -1.78
CA ARG A 18 26.76 10.86 -1.26
C ARG A 18 26.64 12.03 -2.24
N HIS A 19 25.42 12.32 -2.62
CA HIS A 19 25.08 13.50 -3.40
C HIS A 19 24.24 14.43 -2.53
N ASP A 20 24.45 15.73 -2.69
CA ASP A 20 23.54 16.73 -2.12
C ASP A 20 22.23 16.68 -2.93
N ILE A 21 21.17 16.23 -2.28
CA ILE A 21 19.85 16.04 -2.88
C ILE A 21 18.90 17.08 -2.33
N SER A 22 18.29 17.87 -3.21
CA SER A 22 17.19 18.75 -2.86
C SER A 22 15.88 17.97 -2.73
N LEU A 23 14.98 18.43 -1.88
CA LEU A 23 13.64 17.89 -1.82
C LEU A 23 12.86 18.06 -3.14
N ASP A 24 13.26 19.01 -3.97
CA ASP A 24 12.62 19.29 -5.26
C ASP A 24 13.26 18.53 -6.43
N ASP A 25 14.33 17.77 -6.18
CA ASP A 25 14.92 16.89 -7.17
C ASP A 25 13.96 15.73 -7.48
N VAL A 26 13.95 15.30 -8.75
CA VAL A 26 13.12 14.19 -9.22
C VAL A 26 13.68 12.88 -8.71
N GLN A 27 12.92 12.17 -7.91
CA GLN A 27 13.26 10.83 -7.43
C GLN A 27 12.82 9.72 -8.40
N ALA A 28 11.64 9.88 -9.02
CA ALA A 28 11.08 8.89 -9.92
C ALA A 28 10.25 9.54 -11.02
N ILE A 29 10.22 8.89 -12.18
CA ILE A 29 9.31 9.21 -13.27
C ILE A 29 8.40 8.01 -13.46
N LYS A 30 7.08 8.20 -13.21
CA LYS A 30 6.07 7.15 -13.39
C LYS A 30 5.17 7.48 -14.57
N PHE A 31 5.01 6.52 -15.47
CA PHE A 31 4.15 6.69 -16.63
C PHE A 31 2.70 6.37 -16.29
N THR A 32 1.80 7.24 -16.77
CA THR A 32 0.35 7.03 -16.70
C THR A 32 -0.18 6.69 -18.08
N GLY A 33 -1.19 5.82 -18.14
CA GLY A 33 -1.97 5.60 -19.35
C GLY A 33 -2.87 6.82 -19.59
N GLY A 34 -2.39 7.80 -20.36
CA GLY A 34 -3.18 9.00 -20.67
C GLY A 34 -4.46 8.66 -21.47
N SER A 35 -5.54 9.38 -21.19
CA SER A 35 -6.79 9.35 -21.98
C SER A 35 -6.59 9.69 -23.46
N SER A 36 -5.46 10.32 -23.80
CA SER A 36 -5.05 10.67 -25.17
C SER A 36 -4.26 9.56 -25.90
N GLY A 37 -4.09 8.37 -25.30
CA GLY A 37 -3.38 7.24 -25.89
C GLY A 37 -1.85 7.29 -25.79
N GLN A 38 -1.25 8.43 -25.48
CA GLN A 38 0.20 8.56 -25.27
C GLN A 38 0.51 8.54 -23.78
N PRO A 39 1.41 7.63 -23.32
CA PRO A 39 1.84 7.61 -21.93
C PRO A 39 2.51 8.94 -21.54
N LYS A 40 2.15 9.48 -20.39
CA LYS A 40 2.76 10.70 -19.84
C LYS A 40 3.62 10.34 -18.64
N GLY A 41 4.86 10.87 -18.60
CA GLY A 41 5.75 10.71 -17.46
C GLY A 41 5.44 11.73 -16.36
N CYS A 42 4.96 11.26 -15.24
CA CYS A 42 4.77 12.08 -14.05
C CYS A 42 6.07 12.12 -13.24
N MET A 43 6.64 13.30 -13.04
CA MET A 43 7.84 13.50 -12.22
C MET A 43 7.45 13.56 -10.74
N GLN A 44 7.97 12.65 -9.96
CA GLN A 44 7.76 12.60 -8.51
C GLN A 44 9.06 13.00 -7.80
N THR A 45 9.01 14.05 -7.00
CA THR A 45 10.16 14.58 -6.27
C THR A 45 10.34 13.88 -4.92
N TYR A 46 11.50 14.05 -4.29
CA TYR A 46 11.76 13.61 -2.92
C TYR A 46 10.76 14.21 -1.94
N ARG A 47 10.35 15.46 -2.12
CA ARG A 47 9.32 16.13 -1.31
C ARG A 47 8.01 15.36 -1.35
N VAL A 48 7.54 14.99 -2.54
CA VAL A 48 6.30 14.23 -2.73
C VAL A 48 6.36 12.89 -2.00
N TRP A 49 7.48 12.17 -2.14
CA TRP A 49 7.64 10.87 -1.49
C TRP A 49 7.78 10.99 0.03
N ASN A 50 8.51 11.97 0.54
CA ASN A 50 8.60 12.23 1.98
C ASN A 50 7.24 12.57 2.58
N THR A 51 6.44 13.38 1.87
CA THR A 51 5.06 13.69 2.28
C THR A 51 4.18 12.45 2.30
N CYS A 52 4.26 11.61 1.26
CA CYS A 52 3.53 10.35 1.17
C CYS A 52 3.90 9.42 2.34
N ILE A 53 5.20 9.17 2.57
CA ILE A 53 5.71 8.31 3.65
C ILE A 53 5.20 8.81 5.01
N THR A 54 5.40 10.10 5.27
CA THR A 54 5.00 10.71 6.54
C THR A 54 3.48 10.62 6.76
N SER A 55 2.69 10.90 5.72
CA SER A 55 1.23 10.81 5.79
C SER A 55 0.77 9.38 6.05
N MET A 56 1.35 8.39 5.38
CA MET A 56 1.03 6.98 5.60
C MET A 56 1.31 6.55 7.05
N VAL A 57 2.50 6.89 7.56
CA VAL A 57 2.88 6.57 8.95
C VAL A 57 1.94 7.24 9.95
N LEU A 58 1.62 8.53 9.76
CA LEU A 58 0.78 9.29 10.69
C LEU A 58 -0.70 8.90 10.63
N GLU A 59 -1.22 8.62 9.43
CA GLU A 59 -2.65 8.33 9.28
C GLU A 59 -2.99 6.88 9.64
N PHE A 60 -2.17 5.92 9.30
CA PHE A 60 -2.41 4.50 9.61
C PHE A 60 -1.71 4.03 10.88
N GLY A 61 -0.71 4.76 11.37
CA GLY A 61 -0.03 4.41 12.61
C GLY A 61 0.94 3.25 12.47
N PHE A 62 1.62 3.14 11.33
CA PHE A 62 2.65 2.10 11.12
C PHE A 62 3.76 2.18 12.17
N GLY A 63 4.23 1.03 12.61
CA GLY A 63 5.31 0.87 13.58
C GLY A 63 6.30 -0.24 13.22
N GLN A 64 7.31 -0.42 14.06
CA GLN A 64 8.39 -1.39 13.85
C GLN A 64 7.91 -2.86 13.80
N ASP A 65 6.75 -3.14 14.41
CA ASP A 65 6.17 -4.49 14.44
C ASP A 65 5.31 -4.77 13.20
N ASP A 66 5.22 -3.82 12.25
CA ASP A 66 4.45 -4.04 11.04
C ASP A 66 5.16 -4.97 10.06
N ARG A 67 4.37 -5.88 9.50
CA ARG A 67 4.75 -6.86 8.50
C ARG A 67 3.87 -6.66 7.27
N ASN A 68 4.42 -5.97 6.28
CA ASN A 68 3.68 -5.62 5.06
C ASN A 68 3.80 -6.70 4.00
N LEU A 69 2.68 -7.23 3.51
CA LEU A 69 2.65 -8.22 2.45
C LEU A 69 2.65 -7.54 1.07
N LEU A 70 3.61 -7.91 0.23
CA LEU A 70 3.71 -7.46 -1.15
C LEU A 70 2.92 -8.40 -2.07
N ALA A 71 1.59 -8.23 -2.10
CA ALA A 71 0.65 -9.06 -2.85
C ALA A 71 0.22 -8.48 -4.20
N ALA A 72 0.79 -7.37 -4.63
CA ALA A 72 0.51 -6.74 -5.92
C ALA A 72 1.80 -6.21 -6.56
N PRO A 73 1.80 -5.86 -7.87
CA PRO A 73 3.00 -5.36 -8.52
C PRO A 73 3.63 -4.17 -7.80
N MET A 74 4.92 -4.28 -7.49
CA MET A 74 5.68 -3.26 -6.76
C MET A 74 5.84 -1.93 -7.51
N THR A 75 5.50 -1.89 -8.79
CA THR A 75 5.55 -0.68 -9.62
C THR A 75 4.33 0.24 -9.45
N HIS A 76 3.30 -0.21 -8.75
CA HIS A 76 2.03 0.50 -8.57
C HIS A 76 1.72 0.77 -7.08
N GLY A 77 0.46 0.64 -6.67
CA GLY A 77 0.00 0.98 -5.33
C GLY A 77 0.78 0.31 -4.18
N THR A 78 1.16 -0.94 -4.33
CA THR A 78 1.95 -1.68 -3.33
C THR A 78 3.29 -1.00 -3.01
N ASN A 79 3.94 -0.38 -3.98
CA ASN A 79 5.18 0.35 -3.78
C ASN A 79 5.06 1.45 -2.72
N THR A 80 3.90 2.08 -2.61
CA THR A 80 3.69 3.18 -1.67
C THR A 80 3.68 2.73 -0.21
N LEU A 81 3.50 1.44 0.08
CA LEU A 81 3.62 0.85 1.43
C LEU A 81 5.04 0.40 1.78
N ILE A 82 5.89 0.19 0.78
CA ILE A 82 7.26 -0.29 1.02
C ILE A 82 8.06 0.71 1.86
N MET A 83 8.11 1.94 1.41
CA MET A 83 8.91 2.98 2.07
C MET A 83 8.37 3.39 3.45
N PRO A 84 7.05 3.57 3.68
CA PRO A 84 6.52 3.79 5.01
C PRO A 84 6.86 2.68 6.00
N THR A 85 6.74 1.42 5.58
CA THR A 85 7.09 0.27 6.41
C THR A 85 8.57 0.28 6.79
N PHE A 86 9.48 0.54 5.84
CA PHE A 86 10.90 0.65 6.14
C PHE A 86 11.24 1.85 7.01
N ALA A 87 10.57 2.98 6.80
CA ALA A 87 10.81 4.20 7.59
C ALA A 87 10.56 4.01 9.09
N VAL A 88 9.70 3.07 9.46
CA VAL A 88 9.40 2.74 10.86
C VAL A 88 10.12 1.47 11.36
N GLY A 89 10.99 0.86 10.56
CA GLY A 89 11.71 -0.37 10.91
C GLY A 89 10.90 -1.66 10.76
N GLY A 90 9.77 -1.61 10.05
CA GLY A 90 8.91 -2.76 9.80
C GLY A 90 9.50 -3.73 8.76
N THR A 91 8.83 -4.86 8.57
CA THR A 91 9.25 -5.96 7.72
C THR A 91 8.45 -6.02 6.42
N GLN A 92 9.11 -6.30 5.29
CA GLN A 92 8.44 -6.65 4.04
C GLN A 92 8.35 -8.16 3.88
N VAL A 93 7.16 -8.67 3.61
CA VAL A 93 6.90 -10.08 3.32
C VAL A 93 6.68 -10.23 1.83
N PHE A 94 7.53 -11.01 1.18
CA PHE A 94 7.42 -11.30 -0.26
C PHE A 94 6.66 -12.59 -0.48
N MET A 95 5.85 -12.63 -1.52
CA MET A 95 5.16 -13.84 -1.95
C MET A 95 5.34 -14.10 -3.45
N GLY A 96 5.07 -15.31 -3.86
CA GLY A 96 4.96 -15.67 -5.27
C GLY A 96 3.73 -15.04 -5.94
N PRO A 97 3.31 -15.55 -7.11
CA PRO A 97 2.15 -15.02 -7.82
C PRO A 97 0.92 -14.90 -6.88
N PRO A 98 0.31 -13.73 -6.77
CA PRO A 98 -0.75 -13.49 -5.79
C PRO A 98 -2.07 -14.13 -6.27
N LYS A 99 -2.41 -15.27 -5.66
CA LYS A 99 -3.75 -15.87 -5.74
C LYS A 99 -4.46 -15.62 -4.42
N PRO A 100 -5.80 -15.51 -4.40
CA PRO A 100 -6.55 -15.28 -3.16
C PRO A 100 -6.17 -16.22 -2.01
N GLU A 101 -6.10 -17.53 -2.28
CA GLU A 101 -5.66 -18.53 -1.30
C GLU A 101 -4.24 -18.27 -0.79
N SER A 102 -3.30 -17.99 -1.68
CA SER A 102 -1.90 -17.75 -1.32
C SER A 102 -1.74 -16.47 -0.47
N ILE A 103 -2.57 -15.45 -0.70
CA ILE A 103 -2.60 -14.22 0.11
C ILE A 103 -3.09 -14.55 1.52
N ILE A 104 -4.19 -15.32 1.63
CA ILE A 104 -4.75 -15.75 2.90
C ILE A 104 -3.72 -16.57 3.68
N ASP A 105 -3.09 -17.56 3.04
CA ASP A 105 -2.06 -18.41 3.65
C ASP A 105 -0.86 -17.57 4.14
N ALA A 106 -0.44 -16.57 3.37
CA ALA A 106 0.65 -15.69 3.76
C ALA A 106 0.29 -14.83 4.98
N ILE A 107 -0.97 -14.32 5.03
CA ILE A 107 -1.43 -13.51 6.18
C ILE A 107 -1.35 -14.34 7.46
N GLU A 108 -1.84 -15.58 7.46
CA GLU A 108 -1.80 -16.45 8.63
C GLU A 108 -0.37 -16.88 8.99
N ARG A 109 0.35 -17.49 8.03
CA ARG A 109 1.66 -18.06 8.25
C ARG A 109 2.69 -17.03 8.70
N ASP A 110 2.73 -15.88 8.03
CA ASP A 110 3.75 -14.87 8.26
C ASP A 110 3.27 -13.77 9.22
N ARG A 111 2.07 -13.93 9.83
CA ARG A 111 1.49 -12.96 10.76
C ARG A 111 1.50 -11.55 10.18
N VAL A 112 1.04 -11.41 8.94
CA VAL A 112 0.98 -10.14 8.22
C VAL A 112 0.07 -9.16 8.96
N THR A 113 0.55 -7.91 9.09
CA THR A 113 -0.22 -6.85 9.74
C THR A 113 -0.79 -5.85 8.75
N SER A 114 -0.18 -5.72 7.57
CA SER A 114 -0.60 -4.76 6.55
C SER A 114 -0.52 -5.35 5.14
N VAL A 115 -1.51 -5.04 4.32
CA VAL A 115 -1.55 -5.39 2.89
C VAL A 115 -2.37 -4.39 2.10
N PHE A 116 -1.90 -4.03 0.90
CA PHE A 116 -2.65 -3.22 -0.07
C PHE A 116 -3.26 -4.11 -1.13
N LEU A 117 -4.59 -4.04 -1.28
CA LEU A 117 -5.33 -4.84 -2.26
C LEU A 117 -6.41 -4.03 -2.97
N PRO A 118 -6.65 -4.30 -4.27
CA PRO A 118 -7.84 -3.78 -4.93
C PRO A 118 -9.09 -4.53 -4.46
N PRO A 119 -10.29 -3.90 -4.51
CA PRO A 119 -11.54 -4.52 -4.06
C PRO A 119 -11.82 -5.89 -4.68
N THR A 120 -11.49 -6.07 -5.96
CA THR A 120 -11.70 -7.33 -6.68
C THR A 120 -10.99 -8.50 -6.02
N VAL A 121 -9.76 -8.31 -5.56
CA VAL A 121 -8.99 -9.36 -4.85
C VAL A 121 -9.61 -9.64 -3.49
N ILE A 122 -10.05 -8.60 -2.78
CA ILE A 122 -10.74 -8.77 -1.48
C ILE A 122 -12.01 -9.60 -1.65
N TYR A 123 -12.84 -9.34 -2.67
CA TYR A 123 -14.04 -10.13 -2.95
C TYR A 123 -13.69 -11.58 -3.25
N MET A 124 -12.66 -11.82 -4.08
CA MET A 124 -12.19 -13.18 -4.38
C MET A 124 -11.67 -13.91 -3.13
N MET A 125 -11.05 -13.20 -2.19
CA MET A 125 -10.65 -13.78 -0.90
C MET A 125 -11.88 -14.11 -0.03
N MET A 126 -12.83 -13.20 0.06
CA MET A 126 -14.07 -13.44 0.84
C MET A 126 -14.87 -14.63 0.32
N ASP A 127 -14.79 -14.92 -0.99
CA ASP A 127 -15.51 -16.04 -1.61
C ASP A 127 -14.76 -17.37 -1.52
N GLN A 128 -13.58 -17.42 -0.88
CA GLN A 128 -12.87 -18.69 -0.68
C GLN A 128 -13.61 -19.60 0.30
N PRO A 129 -13.72 -20.90 -0.01
CA PRO A 129 -14.30 -21.87 0.92
C PRO A 129 -13.58 -21.84 2.28
N GLY A 130 -14.34 -21.80 3.36
CA GLY A 130 -13.80 -21.82 4.72
C GLY A 130 -13.17 -20.53 5.20
N ILE A 131 -13.37 -19.42 4.50
CA ILE A 131 -12.78 -18.11 4.86
C ILE A 131 -13.10 -17.67 6.28
N ASP A 132 -14.31 -17.98 6.79
CA ASP A 132 -14.72 -17.61 8.14
C ASP A 132 -13.94 -18.35 9.25
N ALA A 133 -13.23 -19.43 8.91
CA ALA A 133 -12.41 -20.20 9.85
C ALA A 133 -10.91 -19.80 9.79
N ARG A 134 -10.54 -18.88 8.93
CA ARG A 134 -9.15 -18.43 8.76
C ARG A 134 -8.77 -17.38 9.81
N ASP A 135 -7.48 -17.35 10.18
CA ASP A 135 -6.98 -16.44 11.21
C ASP A 135 -6.43 -15.14 10.63
N PHE A 136 -7.23 -14.08 10.73
CA PHE A 136 -6.83 -12.71 10.38
C PHE A 136 -6.50 -11.84 11.60
N SER A 137 -6.29 -12.42 12.78
CA SER A 137 -6.08 -11.68 14.04
C SER A 137 -4.83 -10.79 14.03
N SER A 138 -3.85 -11.09 13.19
CA SER A 138 -2.66 -10.25 13.01
C SER A 138 -2.91 -9.02 12.14
N LEU A 139 -3.92 -9.06 11.27
CA LEU A 139 -4.18 -8.02 10.28
C LEU A 139 -4.71 -6.75 10.97
N ARG A 140 -4.04 -5.63 10.75
CA ARG A 140 -4.40 -4.30 11.27
C ARG A 140 -4.76 -3.33 10.16
N HIS A 141 -4.18 -3.51 8.98
CA HIS A 141 -4.25 -2.59 7.86
C HIS A 141 -4.55 -3.35 6.57
N LEU A 142 -5.82 -3.57 6.26
CA LEU A 142 -6.28 -4.01 4.94
C LEU A 142 -6.60 -2.76 4.12
N ILE A 143 -5.60 -2.24 3.43
CA ILE A 143 -5.72 -0.97 2.71
C ILE A 143 -6.27 -1.23 1.32
N VAL A 144 -7.46 -0.71 1.08
CA VAL A 144 -8.16 -0.79 -0.20
C VAL A 144 -7.80 0.41 -1.05
N GLY A 145 -7.40 0.18 -2.28
CA GLY A 145 -7.12 1.27 -3.22
C GLY A 145 -7.28 0.85 -4.68
N GLY A 146 -7.15 1.82 -5.57
CA GLY A 146 -7.35 1.66 -7.00
C GLY A 146 -8.82 1.72 -7.45
N ALA A 147 -9.78 1.40 -6.58
CA ALA A 147 -11.21 1.55 -6.78
C ALA A 147 -11.92 1.60 -5.43
N ALA A 148 -13.16 2.08 -5.40
CA ALA A 148 -14.00 2.05 -4.20
C ALA A 148 -14.47 0.62 -3.91
N ILE A 149 -14.50 0.23 -2.64
CA ILE A 149 -15.17 -0.99 -2.19
C ILE A 149 -16.69 -0.77 -2.23
N ARG A 150 -17.44 -1.81 -2.59
CA ARG A 150 -18.90 -1.74 -2.57
C ARG A 150 -19.40 -1.68 -1.12
N LYS A 151 -20.29 -0.72 -0.84
CA LYS A 151 -20.81 -0.47 0.51
C LYS A 151 -21.52 -1.68 1.12
N ASP A 152 -22.19 -2.50 0.31
CA ASP A 152 -22.88 -3.72 0.72
C ASP A 152 -21.92 -4.84 1.15
N GLU A 153 -20.66 -4.81 0.71
CA GLU A 153 -19.63 -5.77 1.10
C GLU A 153 -18.81 -5.34 2.33
N VAL A 154 -18.93 -4.08 2.74
CA VAL A 154 -18.16 -3.56 3.89
C VAL A 154 -18.39 -4.35 5.18
N PRO A 155 -19.66 -4.66 5.60
CA PRO A 155 -19.88 -5.42 6.83
C PRO A 155 -19.25 -6.80 6.80
N ARG A 156 -19.31 -7.47 5.64
CA ARG A 156 -18.72 -8.79 5.44
C ARG A 156 -17.19 -8.72 5.53
N ALA A 157 -16.58 -7.75 4.85
CA ALA A 157 -15.13 -7.54 4.88
C ALA A 157 -14.65 -7.22 6.30
N MET A 158 -15.33 -6.33 7.02
CA MET A 158 -14.98 -5.99 8.40
C MET A 158 -15.03 -7.22 9.32
N LYS A 159 -16.08 -8.04 9.19
CA LYS A 159 -16.23 -9.26 9.99
C LYS A 159 -15.12 -10.27 9.73
N ILE A 160 -14.79 -10.53 8.46
CA ILE A 160 -13.79 -11.53 8.07
C ILE A 160 -12.38 -11.03 8.42
N PHE A 161 -12.04 -9.78 8.09
CA PHE A 161 -10.68 -9.26 8.18
C PHE A 161 -10.42 -8.44 9.46
N ASN A 162 -10.92 -8.91 10.59
CA ASN A 162 -10.61 -8.37 11.92
C ASN A 162 -10.85 -6.86 12.07
N ASN A 163 -11.85 -6.29 11.40
CA ASN A 163 -12.11 -4.85 11.33
C ASN A 163 -10.90 -4.01 10.83
N ALA A 164 -10.00 -4.61 10.07
CA ALA A 164 -8.78 -3.97 9.60
C ALA A 164 -8.96 -3.14 8.32
N LEU A 165 -10.20 -3.01 7.82
CA LEU A 165 -10.50 -2.33 6.56
C LEU A 165 -10.14 -0.85 6.63
N GLU A 166 -9.34 -0.41 5.68
CA GLU A 166 -8.92 0.98 5.50
C GLU A 166 -8.97 1.34 4.02
N THR A 167 -9.07 2.61 3.67
CA THR A 167 -8.95 3.05 2.29
C THR A 167 -7.97 4.20 2.15
N CYS A 168 -7.39 4.29 0.97
CA CYS A 168 -6.65 5.47 0.56
C CYS A 168 -6.96 5.81 -0.89
N PHE A 169 -7.00 7.10 -1.16
CA PHE A 169 -7.10 7.65 -2.50
C PHE A 169 -5.84 8.45 -2.80
N GLY A 170 -5.31 8.21 -3.97
CA GLY A 170 -4.22 8.95 -4.56
C GLY A 170 -4.16 8.66 -6.06
N GLN A 171 -3.27 9.31 -6.73
CA GLN A 171 -3.02 9.13 -8.16
C GLN A 171 -1.53 9.27 -8.42
N THR A 172 -1.08 9.03 -9.63
CA THR A 172 0.35 9.09 -9.96
C THR A 172 0.95 10.47 -9.68
N GLU A 173 0.18 11.52 -9.90
CA GLU A 173 0.54 12.92 -9.68
C GLU A 173 0.57 13.32 -8.20
N ALA A 174 -0.23 12.65 -7.37
CA ALA A 174 -0.28 12.80 -5.93
C ALA A 174 -0.26 11.39 -5.30
N PRO A 175 0.94 10.75 -5.23
CA PRO A 175 1.05 9.34 -4.89
C PRO A 175 0.46 9.07 -3.53
N GLN A 176 -0.40 8.13 -3.55
CA GLN A 176 -1.04 7.39 -2.51
C GLN A 176 -1.29 8.12 -1.22
N ILE A 177 -2.22 8.74 -0.92
CA ILE A 177 -2.78 9.24 0.33
C ILE A 177 -2.98 10.75 0.34
N ALA A 178 -3.76 11.18 -0.65
CA ALA A 178 -4.39 12.48 -0.55
C ALA A 178 -5.60 12.43 0.40
N ILE A 179 -6.33 11.32 0.36
CA ILE A 179 -7.53 11.07 1.18
C ILE A 179 -7.42 9.68 1.79
N CYS A 180 -7.88 9.51 3.02
CA CYS A 180 -7.93 8.19 3.66
C CYS A 180 -9.16 8.03 4.56
N MET A 181 -9.52 6.77 4.79
CA MET A 181 -10.46 6.34 5.80
C MET A 181 -9.82 5.23 6.63
N ARG A 182 -9.79 5.38 7.94
CA ARG A 182 -9.18 4.43 8.87
C ARG A 182 -10.17 3.34 9.25
N ALA A 183 -9.68 2.27 9.81
CA ALA A 183 -10.50 1.16 10.31
C ALA A 183 -11.61 1.61 11.28
N THR A 184 -11.34 2.60 12.13
CA THR A 184 -12.34 3.17 13.03
C THR A 184 -13.44 3.94 12.33
N ASP A 185 -13.17 4.56 11.20
CA ASP A 185 -14.14 5.36 10.46
C ASP A 185 -15.21 4.46 9.80
N TRP A 186 -14.86 3.21 9.47
CA TRP A 186 -15.76 2.22 8.89
C TRP A 186 -16.81 1.68 9.87
N GLN A 187 -16.63 1.89 11.16
CA GLN A 187 -17.60 1.48 12.17
C GLN A 187 -18.91 2.28 12.09
N ASN A 188 -18.88 3.48 11.48
CA ASN A 188 -20.08 4.24 11.18
C ASN A 188 -20.59 3.93 9.76
N PRO A 189 -21.78 3.31 9.60
CA PRO A 189 -22.36 2.98 8.30
C PRO A 189 -22.56 4.18 7.37
N GLU A 190 -22.70 5.39 7.88
CA GLU A 190 -22.83 6.61 7.06
C GLU A 190 -21.58 6.87 6.23
N ASN A 191 -20.42 6.36 6.67
CA ASN A 191 -19.15 6.53 5.97
C ASN A 191 -18.94 5.54 4.82
N TRP A 192 -19.75 4.47 4.70
CA TRP A 192 -19.50 3.39 3.74
C TRP A 192 -19.55 3.81 2.26
N ALA A 193 -20.13 4.95 1.96
CA ALA A 193 -20.11 5.54 0.62
C ALA A 193 -19.05 6.65 0.45
N SER A 194 -18.28 6.94 1.49
CA SER A 194 -17.25 7.96 1.49
C SER A 194 -15.89 7.41 1.05
N THR A 195 -15.07 8.26 0.43
CA THR A 195 -13.65 7.97 0.20
C THR A 195 -12.79 8.28 1.44
N GLY A 196 -13.35 8.99 2.41
CA GLY A 196 -12.67 9.43 3.62
C GLY A 196 -12.44 10.93 3.68
N ARG A 197 -11.40 11.35 4.39
CA ARG A 197 -11.02 12.75 4.57
C ARG A 197 -9.61 13.02 4.08
N ALA A 198 -9.34 14.30 3.78
CA ALA A 198 -7.99 14.75 3.46
C ALA A 198 -7.00 14.35 4.58
N THR A 199 -5.83 13.90 4.19
CA THR A 199 -4.74 13.64 5.14
C THR A 199 -4.19 14.95 5.69
N ARG A 200 -3.45 14.87 6.81
CA ARG A 200 -2.91 16.05 7.51
C ARG A 200 -2.02 16.93 6.62
N ASN A 201 -1.37 16.33 5.64
CA ASN A 201 -0.43 17.01 4.76
C ASN A 201 -1.03 17.34 3.39
N THR A 202 -2.34 17.18 3.21
CA THR A 202 -3.02 17.39 1.93
C THR A 202 -4.19 18.34 2.09
N ARG A 203 -4.30 19.29 1.18
CA ARG A 203 -5.49 20.13 1.03
C ARG A 203 -6.30 19.64 -0.17
N VAL A 204 -7.58 19.40 0.05
CA VAL A 204 -8.56 19.02 -0.97
C VAL A 204 -9.60 20.12 -1.06
N GLU A 205 -9.85 20.61 -2.26
CA GLU A 205 -10.85 21.65 -2.56
C GLU A 205 -11.96 21.09 -3.44
#